data_f15b70f286aebcb968e6ac36c8ca717f
#
_entry.id   f15b70f286aebcb968e6ac36c8ca717f
#
_cell.length_a   1.000
_cell.length_b   1.000
_cell.length_c   1.000
_cell.angle_alpha   90.00
_cell.angle_beta   90.00
_cell.angle_gamma   90.00
#
_symmetry.space_group_name_H-M   'P 1'
#
loop_
_entity.id
_entity.type
_entity.pdbx_description
1 polymer ?
#
loop_
_entity_poly.entity_id
_entity_poly.type
_entity_poly.pdbx_seq_one_letter_code
_entity_poly.pdbx_strand_id
1 'polypeptide(L)'
;MDIEDKYSITDEDFQDKFHRIVFGAIYKLHELGAKEINLNNIADFLADRPKSEAIYKQNKGDEWLTKVAENATSSTFDYYYGRLKKFSLLRAYDNCGIDVSDIYDMDNILDTKKKQLQEELLDNSPLEKIADKIDSRIDEIRIKFVEGENGEAYQAGDGILDLINDLKQHPEVGVPLYGPLINTVTRGARLRKLYLRSAATGIGNNNCRLYEKLYRL
;
A
#
# COMPACT_ATOMS: atom_id res chain seq x y z
N MET A 1 9.51 -13.26 -15.20
CA MET A 1 8.94 -12.31 -14.23
C MET A 1 9.77 -12.46 -12.99
N ASP A 2 10.68 -11.54 -12.81
CA ASP A 2 11.66 -11.64 -11.72
C ASP A 2 10.97 -11.43 -10.40
N ILE A 3 11.42 -12.16 -9.37
CA ILE A 3 10.85 -12.08 -8.01
C ILE A 3 10.93 -10.65 -7.48
N GLU A 4 11.92 -9.88 -7.91
CA GLU A 4 12.12 -8.48 -7.54
C GLU A 4 10.99 -7.54 -8.00
N ASP A 5 10.34 -7.83 -9.14
CA ASP A 5 9.22 -7.01 -9.64
C ASP A 5 7.94 -7.20 -8.81
N LYS A 6 7.82 -8.33 -8.10
CA LYS A 6 6.62 -8.67 -7.33
C LYS A 6 6.77 -8.36 -5.83
N TYR A 7 7.97 -8.45 -5.29
CA TYR A 7 8.21 -8.37 -3.85
C TYR A 7 9.23 -7.27 -3.52
N SER A 8 8.81 -6.28 -2.77
CA SER A 8 9.67 -5.20 -2.30
C SER A 8 10.05 -5.45 -0.83
N ILE A 9 11.20 -6.04 -0.58
CA ILE A 9 11.76 -6.23 0.76
C ILE A 9 12.93 -5.27 0.94
N THR A 10 12.97 -4.59 2.08
CA THR A 10 14.04 -3.69 2.47
C THR A 10 14.64 -4.11 3.81
N ASP A 11 15.78 -3.55 4.18
CA ASP A 11 16.40 -3.80 5.49
C ASP A 11 15.54 -3.28 6.66
N GLU A 12 14.70 -2.27 6.42
CA GLU A 12 13.75 -1.74 7.40
C GLU A 12 12.64 -2.74 7.78
N ASP A 13 12.36 -3.71 6.90
CA ASP A 13 11.39 -4.77 7.18
C ASP A 13 11.84 -5.69 8.33
N PHE A 14 13.12 -5.67 8.68
CA PHE A 14 13.68 -6.51 9.75
C PHE A 14 13.97 -5.71 11.01
N GLN A 15 13.48 -6.16 12.14
CA GLN A 15 13.73 -5.54 13.44
C GLN A 15 15.14 -5.85 13.95
N ASP A 16 15.55 -7.12 13.86
CA ASP A 16 16.82 -7.60 14.36
C ASP A 16 17.98 -7.19 13.44
N LYS A 17 19.03 -6.65 14.03
CA LYS A 17 20.23 -6.21 13.30
C LYS A 17 20.95 -7.37 12.61
N PHE A 18 20.89 -8.56 13.17
CA PHE A 18 21.44 -9.75 12.53
C PHE A 18 20.71 -10.07 11.23
N HIS A 19 19.37 -10.08 11.26
CA HIS A 19 18.57 -10.32 10.05
C HIS A 19 18.78 -9.25 8.99
N ARG A 20 18.92 -7.96 9.38
CA ARG A 20 19.29 -6.87 8.44
C ARG A 20 20.64 -7.12 7.77
N ILE A 21 21.63 -7.55 8.53
CA ILE A 21 22.98 -7.86 8.01
C ILE A 21 22.92 -9.02 7.01
N VAL A 22 22.22 -10.08 7.35
CA VAL A 22 22.07 -11.25 6.47
C VAL A 22 21.33 -10.86 5.19
N PHE A 23 20.20 -10.20 5.32
CA PHE A 23 19.44 -9.70 4.16
C PHE A 23 20.31 -8.78 3.29
N GLY A 24 20.97 -7.78 3.88
CA GLY A 24 21.83 -6.86 3.17
C GLY A 24 23.00 -7.56 2.45
N ALA A 25 23.57 -8.61 3.04
CA ALA A 25 24.61 -9.40 2.38
C ALA A 25 24.07 -10.17 1.17
N ILE A 26 22.91 -10.82 1.30
CA ILE A 26 22.24 -11.53 0.21
C ILE A 26 21.88 -10.56 -0.92
N TYR A 27 21.27 -9.43 -0.59
CA TYR A 27 20.88 -8.41 -1.55
C TYR A 27 22.08 -7.85 -2.33
N LYS A 28 23.17 -7.51 -1.63
CA LYS A 28 24.38 -6.99 -2.27
C LYS A 28 25.11 -8.02 -3.13
N LEU A 29 25.15 -9.27 -2.71
CA LEU A 29 25.69 -10.35 -3.55
C LEU A 29 24.87 -10.53 -4.83
N HIS A 30 23.53 -10.41 -4.73
CA HIS A 30 22.66 -10.44 -5.90
C HIS A 30 22.92 -9.26 -6.84
N GLU A 31 23.00 -8.01 -6.32
CA GLU A 31 23.35 -6.82 -7.12
C GLU A 31 24.71 -6.95 -7.82
N LEU A 32 25.67 -7.62 -7.19
CA LEU A 32 26.98 -7.89 -7.77
C LEU A 32 26.96 -9.00 -8.83
N GLY A 33 25.80 -9.59 -9.09
CA GLY A 33 25.62 -10.61 -10.12
C GLY A 33 26.14 -12.00 -9.71
N ALA A 34 26.15 -12.31 -8.41
CA ALA A 34 26.49 -13.64 -7.94
C ALA A 34 25.51 -14.68 -8.50
N LYS A 35 26.03 -15.68 -9.22
CA LYS A 35 25.19 -16.73 -9.84
C LYS A 35 24.51 -17.61 -8.81
N GLU A 36 25.17 -17.83 -7.69
CA GLU A 36 24.68 -18.59 -6.55
C GLU A 36 25.03 -17.85 -5.27
N ILE A 37 24.08 -17.79 -4.35
CA ILE A 37 24.28 -17.22 -3.02
C ILE A 37 24.20 -18.35 -2.03
N ASN A 38 25.34 -18.74 -1.50
CA ASN A 38 25.47 -19.81 -0.52
C ASN A 38 26.12 -19.27 0.77
N LEU A 39 26.21 -20.14 1.80
CA LEU A 39 26.75 -19.77 3.11
C LEU A 39 28.16 -19.20 3.03
N ASN A 40 29.02 -19.80 2.20
CA ASN A 40 30.41 -19.36 2.05
C ASN A 40 30.48 -17.96 1.45
N ASN A 41 29.69 -17.72 0.42
CA ASN A 41 29.65 -16.39 -0.24
C ASN A 41 29.19 -15.30 0.74
N ILE A 42 28.22 -15.61 1.60
CA ILE A 42 27.73 -14.67 2.63
C ILE A 42 28.81 -14.44 3.69
N ALA A 43 29.45 -15.50 4.18
CA ALA A 43 30.52 -15.41 5.17
C ALA A 43 31.72 -14.61 4.63
N ASP A 44 32.18 -14.90 3.39
CA ASP A 44 33.26 -14.20 2.73
C ASP A 44 32.91 -12.72 2.52
N PHE A 45 31.69 -12.41 2.06
CA PHE A 45 31.23 -11.04 1.89
C PHE A 45 31.23 -10.24 3.21
N LEU A 46 30.93 -10.91 4.33
CA LEU A 46 30.93 -10.28 5.65
C LEU A 46 32.31 -10.19 6.27
N ALA A 47 33.28 -11.02 5.88
CA ALA A 47 34.65 -11.01 6.39
C ALA A 47 35.36 -9.65 6.19
N ASP A 48 35.04 -8.95 5.07
CA ASP A 48 35.54 -7.61 4.79
C ASP A 48 34.86 -6.50 5.63
N ARG A 49 33.92 -6.85 6.50
CA ARG A 49 33.09 -5.94 7.29
C ARG A 49 33.09 -6.31 8.78
N PRO A 50 34.13 -5.94 9.53
CA PRO A 50 34.37 -6.46 10.89
C PRO A 50 33.19 -6.32 11.87
N LYS A 51 32.44 -5.21 11.76
CA LYS A 51 31.26 -4.99 12.64
C LYS A 51 30.09 -5.93 12.31
N SER A 52 29.86 -6.18 11.05
CA SER A 52 28.79 -7.08 10.57
C SER A 52 29.18 -8.54 10.80
N GLU A 53 30.43 -8.87 10.53
CA GLU A 53 30.99 -10.20 10.79
C GLU A 53 30.90 -10.58 12.27
N ALA A 54 31.23 -9.67 13.18
CA ALA A 54 31.13 -9.90 14.61
C ALA A 54 29.69 -10.25 15.05
N ILE A 55 28.68 -9.53 14.55
CA ILE A 55 27.27 -9.80 14.83
C ILE A 55 26.85 -11.12 14.20
N TYR A 56 27.28 -11.41 12.98
CA TYR A 56 26.99 -12.66 12.28
C TYR A 56 27.54 -13.87 13.07
N LYS A 57 28.80 -13.82 13.50
CA LYS A 57 29.43 -14.87 14.30
C LYS A 57 28.80 -15.02 15.69
N GLN A 58 28.47 -13.89 16.34
CA GLN A 58 27.80 -13.92 17.67
C GLN A 58 26.45 -14.64 17.61
N ASN A 59 25.71 -14.50 16.50
CA ASN A 59 24.44 -15.17 16.29
C ASN A 59 24.55 -16.54 15.63
N LYS A 60 25.75 -17.08 15.47
CA LYS A 60 26.00 -18.38 14.81
C LYS A 60 25.37 -18.42 13.40
N GLY A 61 25.66 -17.42 12.61
CA GLY A 61 25.02 -17.19 11.32
C GLY A 61 25.00 -18.39 10.39
N ASP A 62 26.08 -19.17 10.32
CA ASP A 62 26.17 -20.36 9.47
C ASP A 62 25.17 -21.44 9.91
N GLU A 63 25.11 -21.73 11.24
CA GLU A 63 24.15 -22.70 11.78
C GLU A 63 22.70 -22.24 11.56
N TRP A 64 22.45 -20.95 11.74
CA TRP A 64 21.14 -20.36 11.55
C TRP A 64 20.69 -20.43 10.09
N LEU A 65 21.54 -19.99 9.15
CA LEU A 65 21.23 -20.04 7.72
C LEU A 65 21.02 -21.45 7.20
N THR A 66 21.83 -22.42 7.68
CA THR A 66 21.63 -23.84 7.34
C THR A 66 20.23 -24.30 7.71
N LYS A 67 19.81 -24.04 8.97
CA LYS A 67 18.46 -24.40 9.44
C LYS A 67 17.36 -23.70 8.67
N VAL A 68 17.54 -22.42 8.32
CA VAL A 68 16.57 -21.67 7.53
C VAL A 68 16.46 -22.26 6.12
N ALA A 69 17.60 -22.56 5.47
CA ALA A 69 17.62 -23.15 4.13
C ALA A 69 16.96 -24.52 4.08
N GLU A 70 17.16 -25.36 5.11
CA GLU A 70 16.53 -26.68 5.21
C GLU A 70 14.99 -26.60 5.36
N ASN A 71 14.48 -25.57 6.02
CA ASN A 71 13.06 -25.39 6.29
C ASN A 71 12.34 -24.45 5.31
N ALA A 72 13.09 -23.75 4.45
CA ALA A 72 12.51 -22.81 3.51
C ALA A 72 11.77 -23.54 2.38
N THR A 73 10.53 -23.17 2.15
CA THR A 73 9.74 -23.67 1.03
C THR A 73 9.16 -22.49 0.24
N SER A 74 9.25 -22.58 -1.09
CA SER A 74 8.70 -21.51 -1.95
C SER A 74 7.18 -21.36 -1.84
N SER A 75 6.47 -22.43 -1.47
CA SER A 75 5.01 -22.41 -1.32
C SER A 75 4.50 -21.56 -0.14
N THR A 76 5.35 -21.32 0.86
CA THR A 76 4.98 -20.51 2.04
C THR A 76 5.50 -19.08 1.96
N PHE A 77 6.22 -18.73 0.90
CA PHE A 77 6.87 -17.43 0.77
C PHE A 77 5.88 -16.26 0.80
N ASP A 78 4.80 -16.34 0.01
CA ASP A 78 3.77 -15.29 -0.05
C ASP A 78 3.14 -15.01 1.33
N TYR A 79 2.91 -16.05 2.12
CA TYR A 79 2.38 -15.94 3.48
C TYR A 79 3.34 -15.19 4.40
N TYR A 80 4.62 -15.61 4.43
CA TYR A 80 5.61 -14.96 5.29
C TYR A 80 5.95 -13.54 4.82
N TYR A 81 5.97 -13.29 3.52
CA TYR A 81 6.12 -11.95 2.97
C TYR A 81 4.99 -11.02 3.42
N GLY A 82 3.74 -11.48 3.31
CA GLY A 82 2.59 -10.73 3.77
C GLY A 82 2.66 -10.41 5.27
N ARG A 83 3.03 -11.39 6.10
CA ARG A 83 3.24 -11.15 7.55
C ARG A 83 4.38 -10.16 7.81
N LEU A 84 5.51 -10.30 7.13
CA LEU A 84 6.64 -9.39 7.27
C LEU A 84 6.21 -7.93 7.02
N LYS A 85 5.48 -7.69 5.93
CA LYS A 85 4.99 -6.34 5.58
C LYS A 85 3.99 -5.80 6.58
N LYS A 86 3.08 -6.63 7.10
CA LYS A 86 2.14 -6.22 8.14
C LYS A 86 2.88 -5.79 9.41
N PHE A 87 3.84 -6.56 9.87
CA PHE A 87 4.64 -6.20 11.04
C PHE A 87 5.54 -4.99 10.79
N SER A 88 6.06 -4.82 9.57
CA SER A 88 6.82 -3.61 9.20
C SER A 88 5.95 -2.36 9.27
N LEU A 89 4.73 -2.44 8.76
CA LEU A 89 3.75 -1.34 8.83
C LEU A 89 3.41 -0.99 10.28
N LEU A 90 3.10 -1.99 11.12
CA LEU A 90 2.79 -1.77 12.53
C LEU A 90 3.97 -1.12 13.28
N ARG A 91 5.21 -1.60 13.06
CA ARG A 91 6.40 -1.00 13.64
C ARG A 91 6.63 0.44 13.16
N ALA A 92 6.35 0.72 11.90
CA ALA A 92 6.47 2.07 11.37
C ALA A 92 5.50 3.05 12.07
N TYR A 93 4.26 2.63 12.29
CA TYR A 93 3.29 3.41 13.05
C TYR A 93 3.69 3.60 14.52
N ASP A 94 4.11 2.51 15.18
CA ASP A 94 4.59 2.55 16.57
C ASP A 94 5.79 3.49 16.74
N ASN A 95 6.76 3.44 15.83
CA ASN A 95 7.90 4.37 15.80
C ASN A 95 7.49 5.83 15.58
N CYS A 96 6.35 6.09 14.95
CA CYS A 96 5.76 7.43 14.84
C CYS A 96 4.95 7.82 16.09
N GLY A 97 4.88 6.97 17.11
CA GLY A 97 4.11 7.21 18.33
C GLY A 97 2.61 6.92 18.21
N ILE A 98 2.20 6.20 17.18
CA ILE A 98 0.81 5.77 17.01
C ILE A 98 0.63 4.40 17.67
N ASP A 99 -0.23 4.33 18.68
CA ASP A 99 -0.54 3.09 19.38
C ASP A 99 -1.22 2.09 18.43
N VAL A 100 -0.60 0.92 18.30
CA VAL A 100 -1.08 -0.20 17.46
C VAL A 100 -1.48 -1.43 18.29
N SER A 101 -1.46 -1.33 19.60
CA SER A 101 -1.70 -2.45 20.54
C SER A 101 -3.11 -3.06 20.43
N ASP A 102 -4.07 -2.31 19.89
CA ASP A 102 -5.42 -2.80 19.57
C ASP A 102 -5.46 -3.66 18.30
N ILE A 103 -4.48 -3.51 17.42
CA ILE A 103 -4.33 -4.33 16.21
C ILE A 103 -3.46 -5.54 16.54
N TYR A 104 -2.28 -5.29 17.08
CA TYR A 104 -1.36 -6.32 17.54
C TYR A 104 -0.48 -5.79 18.68
N ASP A 105 -0.63 -6.40 19.85
CA ASP A 105 0.09 -6.04 21.06
C ASP A 105 1.40 -6.85 21.11
N MET A 106 2.49 -6.19 20.71
CA MET A 106 3.83 -6.82 20.66
C MET A 106 4.36 -7.17 22.06
N ASP A 107 3.94 -6.42 23.07
CA ASP A 107 4.42 -6.57 24.46
C ASP A 107 3.54 -7.53 25.28
N ASN A 108 2.45 -8.03 24.70
CA ASN A 108 1.59 -8.97 25.41
C ASN A 108 2.23 -10.35 25.54
N ILE A 109 2.73 -10.64 26.73
CA ILE A 109 3.34 -11.93 27.08
C ILE A 109 2.32 -12.84 27.81
N LEU A 110 1.37 -12.26 28.52
CA LEU A 110 0.56 -12.98 29.50
C LEU A 110 -0.78 -13.47 28.97
N ASP A 111 -1.44 -12.69 28.09
CA ASP A 111 -2.76 -13.06 27.55
C ASP A 111 -2.64 -13.81 26.23
N THR A 112 -2.46 -15.11 26.33
CA THR A 112 -2.35 -16.01 25.17
C THR A 112 -3.59 -16.00 24.29
N LYS A 113 -4.80 -15.83 24.89
CA LYS A 113 -6.05 -15.82 24.12
C LYS A 113 -6.18 -14.55 23.29
N LYS A 114 -5.88 -13.39 23.88
CA LYS A 114 -5.84 -12.11 23.19
C LYS A 114 -4.83 -12.17 22.05
N LYS A 115 -3.65 -12.72 22.29
CA LYS A 115 -2.59 -12.85 21.28
C LYS A 115 -3.03 -13.74 20.11
N GLN A 116 -3.59 -14.90 20.36
CA GLN A 116 -4.10 -15.78 19.30
C GLN A 116 -5.18 -15.10 18.45
N LEU A 117 -6.14 -14.41 19.10
CA LEU A 117 -7.17 -13.66 18.37
C LEU A 117 -6.57 -12.57 17.49
N GLN A 118 -5.59 -11.83 18.01
CA GLN A 118 -4.91 -10.77 17.24
C GLN A 118 -4.10 -11.36 16.08
N GLU A 119 -3.45 -12.49 16.24
CA GLU A 119 -2.74 -13.20 15.17
C GLU A 119 -3.69 -13.64 14.06
N GLU A 120 -4.83 -14.24 14.41
CA GLU A 120 -5.84 -14.64 13.45
C GLU A 120 -6.42 -13.44 12.68
N LEU A 121 -6.71 -12.35 13.37
CA LEU A 121 -7.21 -11.12 12.76
C LEU A 121 -6.15 -10.49 11.84
N LEU A 122 -4.90 -10.47 12.27
CA LEU A 122 -3.79 -9.94 11.47
C LEU A 122 -3.56 -10.78 10.22
N ASP A 123 -3.56 -12.12 10.34
CA ASP A 123 -3.34 -13.00 9.21
C ASP A 123 -4.45 -12.89 8.16
N ASN A 124 -5.71 -12.75 8.60
CA ASN A 124 -6.87 -12.63 7.73
C ASN A 124 -7.12 -11.21 7.17
N SER A 125 -6.42 -10.20 7.68
CA SER A 125 -6.60 -8.82 7.22
C SER A 125 -5.60 -8.48 6.12
N PRO A 126 -6.01 -7.93 4.98
CA PRO A 126 -5.10 -7.37 4.00
C PRO A 126 -4.35 -6.14 4.59
N LEU A 127 -3.19 -5.83 4.02
CA LEU A 127 -2.32 -4.75 4.50
C LEU A 127 -3.05 -3.40 4.47
N GLU A 128 -3.81 -3.15 3.41
CA GLU A 128 -4.60 -1.93 3.21
C GLU A 128 -5.62 -1.73 4.33
N LYS A 129 -6.28 -2.80 4.77
CA LYS A 129 -7.29 -2.72 5.84
C LYS A 129 -6.67 -2.35 7.19
N ILE A 130 -5.41 -2.74 7.42
CA ILE A 130 -4.67 -2.35 8.63
C ILE A 130 -4.34 -0.85 8.56
N ALA A 131 -3.89 -0.36 7.40
CA ALA A 131 -3.63 1.06 7.17
C ALA A 131 -4.92 1.89 7.33
N ASP A 132 -6.01 1.50 6.66
CA ASP A 132 -7.31 2.18 6.74
C ASP A 132 -7.82 2.34 8.18
N LYS A 133 -7.57 1.34 9.03
CA LYS A 133 -7.95 1.42 10.46
C LYS A 133 -7.19 2.51 11.21
N ILE A 134 -5.92 2.71 10.88
CA ILE A 134 -5.10 3.77 11.47
C ILE A 134 -5.52 5.14 10.93
N ASP A 135 -5.69 5.22 9.60
CA ASP A 135 -6.11 6.45 8.93
C ASP A 135 -7.46 6.95 9.46
N SER A 136 -8.42 6.03 9.65
CA SER A 136 -9.72 6.37 10.26
C SER A 136 -9.59 7.00 11.64
N ARG A 137 -8.66 6.53 12.49
CA ARG A 137 -8.41 7.13 13.81
C ARG A 137 -7.79 8.52 13.71
N ILE A 138 -6.88 8.71 12.75
CA ILE A 138 -6.27 10.00 12.49
C ILE A 138 -7.33 10.99 11.99
N ASP A 139 -8.21 10.55 11.08
CA ASP A 139 -9.31 11.37 10.58
C ASP A 139 -10.32 11.73 11.68
N GLU A 140 -10.65 10.80 12.58
CA GLU A 140 -11.51 11.11 13.76
C GLU A 140 -10.91 12.21 14.62
N ILE A 141 -9.60 12.16 14.87
CA ILE A 141 -8.89 13.22 15.63
C ILE A 141 -8.93 14.53 14.86
N ARG A 142 -8.66 14.49 13.56
CA ARG A 142 -8.68 15.66 12.68
C ARG A 142 -10.05 16.32 12.65
N ILE A 143 -11.11 15.54 12.43
CA ILE A 143 -12.50 16.03 12.46
C ILE A 143 -12.80 16.66 13.82
N LYS A 144 -12.42 16.01 14.91
CA LYS A 144 -12.72 16.48 16.26
C LYS A 144 -12.02 17.80 16.62
N PHE A 145 -10.76 17.98 16.21
CA PHE A 145 -9.93 19.08 16.69
C PHE A 145 -9.63 20.17 15.65
N VAL A 146 -9.73 19.84 14.38
CA VAL A 146 -9.41 20.79 13.30
C VAL A 146 -10.68 21.29 12.61
N GLU A 147 -11.62 20.39 12.32
CA GLU A 147 -12.83 20.71 11.57
C GLU A 147 -13.99 21.10 12.50
N GLY A 148 -13.96 20.63 13.75
CA GLY A 148 -15.01 20.92 14.75
C GLY A 148 -15.10 22.38 15.21
N GLU A 149 -14.08 23.21 15.01
CA GLU A 149 -14.14 24.66 15.33
C GLU A 149 -14.59 25.53 14.14
N ASN A 150 -14.54 25.03 12.90
CA ASN A 150 -14.88 25.78 11.69
C ASN A 150 -15.85 25.05 10.74
N GLY A 151 -16.25 23.84 11.05
CA GLY A 151 -17.15 23.05 10.24
C GLY A 151 -18.55 23.08 10.84
N GLU A 152 -19.52 23.63 10.13
CA GLU A 152 -20.90 23.20 10.32
C GLU A 152 -20.92 21.69 10.13
N ALA A 153 -21.20 20.94 11.19
CA ALA A 153 -21.32 19.49 11.13
C ALA A 153 -22.56 19.17 10.27
N TYR A 154 -22.34 18.99 9.00
CA TYR A 154 -23.38 18.48 8.11
C TYR A 154 -23.53 16.99 8.42
N GLN A 155 -24.71 16.58 8.88
CA GLN A 155 -25.04 15.15 8.92
C GLN A 155 -24.89 14.60 7.49
N ALA A 156 -24.38 13.37 7.37
CA ALA A 156 -24.29 12.71 6.07
C ALA A 156 -25.70 12.65 5.46
N GLY A 157 -25.96 13.49 4.46
CA GLY A 157 -27.29 13.69 3.87
C GLY A 157 -27.85 15.10 4.02
N ASP A 158 -27.33 15.93 4.91
CA ASP A 158 -27.72 17.34 5.00
C ASP A 158 -27.31 18.08 3.72
N GLY A 159 -28.22 18.81 3.14
CA GLY A 159 -28.00 19.51 1.88
C GLY A 159 -28.13 18.69 0.61
N ILE A 160 -28.30 17.34 0.68
CA ILE A 160 -28.52 16.53 -0.53
C ILE A 160 -29.82 16.93 -1.24
N LEU A 161 -30.90 17.20 -0.49
CA LEU A 161 -32.17 17.64 -1.06
C LEU A 161 -32.03 19.02 -1.71
N ASP A 162 -31.30 19.93 -1.10
CA ASP A 162 -31.01 21.26 -1.63
C ASP A 162 -30.14 21.18 -2.87
N LEU A 163 -29.10 20.33 -2.85
CA LEU A 163 -28.26 20.04 -4.02
C LEU A 163 -29.10 19.44 -5.17
N ILE A 164 -29.98 18.48 -4.86
CA ILE A 164 -30.88 17.87 -5.85
C ILE A 164 -31.84 18.93 -6.44
N ASN A 165 -32.36 19.82 -5.60
CA ASN A 165 -33.25 20.88 -6.03
C ASN A 165 -32.52 21.93 -6.87
N ASP A 166 -31.31 22.32 -6.47
CA ASP A 166 -30.47 23.25 -7.25
C ASP A 166 -30.09 22.63 -8.60
N LEU A 167 -29.69 21.35 -8.62
CA LEU A 167 -29.42 20.62 -9.89
C LEU A 167 -30.68 20.50 -10.80
N LYS A 168 -31.88 20.48 -10.23
CA LYS A 168 -33.13 20.48 -11.00
C LYS A 168 -33.49 21.84 -11.53
N GLN A 169 -33.28 22.90 -10.72
CA GLN A 169 -33.62 24.28 -11.09
C GLN A 169 -32.57 24.92 -12.00
N HIS A 170 -31.31 24.59 -11.77
CA HIS A 170 -30.15 25.09 -12.51
C HIS A 170 -29.31 23.95 -13.08
N PRO A 171 -29.84 23.18 -14.06
CA PRO A 171 -29.06 22.09 -14.64
C PRO A 171 -27.83 22.65 -15.33
N GLU A 172 -26.66 22.32 -14.83
CA GLU A 172 -25.41 22.65 -15.54
C GLU A 172 -25.40 21.97 -16.92
N VAL A 173 -25.63 22.73 -17.94
CA VAL A 173 -25.56 22.24 -19.32
C VAL A 173 -24.24 22.70 -19.92
N GLY A 174 -23.43 21.74 -20.33
CA GLY A 174 -22.16 21.97 -20.99
C GLY A 174 -22.31 22.12 -22.51
N VAL A 175 -21.19 22.33 -23.19
CA VAL A 175 -21.15 22.36 -24.67
C VAL A 175 -21.61 20.99 -25.22
N PRO A 176 -22.53 20.96 -26.20
CA PRO A 176 -23.03 19.69 -26.74
C PRO A 176 -21.90 18.76 -27.24
N LEU A 177 -21.97 17.52 -26.86
CA LEU A 177 -21.13 16.44 -27.38
C LEU A 177 -21.82 15.78 -28.58
N TYR A 178 -21.02 15.15 -29.44
CA TYR A 178 -21.59 14.41 -30.57
C TYR A 178 -22.40 13.19 -30.08
N GLY A 179 -23.68 13.18 -30.47
CA GLY A 179 -24.63 12.10 -30.18
C GLY A 179 -25.66 12.46 -29.10
N PRO A 180 -26.98 12.34 -29.42
CA PRO A 180 -28.04 12.74 -28.51
C PRO A 180 -28.03 11.96 -27.18
N LEU A 181 -27.76 10.65 -27.23
CA LEU A 181 -27.72 9.83 -26.07
C LEU A 181 -26.63 10.28 -25.08
N ILE A 182 -25.44 10.58 -25.58
CA ILE A 182 -24.31 11.04 -24.75
C ILE A 182 -24.67 12.39 -24.12
N ASN A 183 -25.25 13.31 -24.87
CA ASN A 183 -25.67 14.60 -24.33
C ASN A 183 -26.75 14.48 -23.26
N THR A 184 -27.68 13.53 -23.40
CA THR A 184 -28.71 13.28 -22.40
C THR A 184 -28.10 12.78 -21.09
N VAL A 185 -27.13 11.86 -21.17
CA VAL A 185 -26.49 11.25 -19.98
C VAL A 185 -25.49 12.19 -19.33
N THR A 186 -24.63 12.86 -20.13
CA THR A 186 -23.52 13.70 -19.61
C THR A 186 -23.91 15.17 -19.45
N ARG A 187 -25.06 15.59 -20.03
CA ARG A 187 -25.48 16.99 -20.13
C ARG A 187 -24.45 17.89 -20.83
N GLY A 188 -23.71 17.34 -21.81
CA GLY A 188 -22.66 18.03 -22.54
C GLY A 188 -21.27 18.02 -21.85
N ALA A 189 -20.31 18.64 -22.53
CA ALA A 189 -18.96 18.82 -21.99
C ALA A 189 -18.91 20.00 -21.03
N ARG A 190 -18.65 19.76 -19.74
CA ARG A 190 -18.60 20.79 -18.69
C ARG A 190 -17.16 21.16 -18.34
N LEU A 191 -16.96 22.38 -17.87
CA LEU A 191 -15.65 22.82 -17.37
C LEU A 191 -15.18 21.94 -16.20
N ARG A 192 -13.87 21.75 -16.10
CA ARG A 192 -13.21 20.95 -15.05
C ARG A 192 -13.59 19.46 -15.02
N LYS A 193 -14.17 18.94 -16.11
CA LYS A 193 -14.42 17.50 -16.28
C LYS A 193 -13.55 16.94 -17.40
N LEU A 194 -13.01 15.76 -17.20
CA LEU A 194 -12.26 15.02 -18.20
C LEU A 194 -13.21 14.05 -18.92
N TYR A 195 -13.27 14.14 -20.24
CA TYR A 195 -14.05 13.23 -21.08
C TYR A 195 -13.10 12.43 -21.96
N LEU A 196 -13.06 11.13 -21.74
CA LEU A 196 -12.27 10.19 -22.53
C LEU A 196 -13.21 9.45 -23.49
N ARG A 197 -12.90 9.51 -24.78
CA ARG A 197 -13.58 8.74 -25.81
C ARG A 197 -12.57 7.82 -26.49
N SER A 198 -12.81 6.53 -26.44
CA SER A 198 -12.02 5.53 -27.15
C SER A 198 -12.89 4.81 -28.17
N ALA A 199 -12.32 4.49 -29.31
CA ALA A 199 -12.94 3.68 -30.34
C ALA A 199 -11.86 2.93 -31.11
N ALA A 200 -12.23 1.78 -31.65
CA ALA A 200 -11.33 1.03 -32.54
C ALA A 200 -11.03 1.84 -33.81
N THR A 201 -9.89 1.61 -34.41
CA THR A 201 -9.47 2.27 -35.66
C THR A 201 -10.53 2.06 -36.75
N GLY A 202 -10.90 3.13 -37.45
CA GLY A 202 -11.87 3.09 -38.56
C GLY A 202 -13.34 3.33 -38.19
N ILE A 203 -13.69 3.47 -36.91
CA ILE A 203 -15.10 3.66 -36.48
C ILE A 203 -15.56 5.13 -36.47
N GLY A 204 -14.88 6.05 -37.13
CA GLY A 204 -15.34 7.42 -37.31
C GLY A 204 -15.14 8.36 -36.12
N ASN A 205 -14.26 8.05 -35.18
CA ASN A 205 -13.98 8.92 -34.02
C ASN A 205 -13.50 10.33 -34.41
N ASN A 206 -12.86 10.48 -35.59
CA ASN A 206 -12.44 11.76 -36.10
C ASN A 206 -13.63 12.67 -36.50
N ASN A 207 -14.73 12.11 -37.00
CA ASN A 207 -15.91 12.87 -37.38
C ASN A 207 -16.60 13.47 -36.15
N CYS A 208 -16.63 12.73 -35.03
CA CYS A 208 -17.13 13.25 -33.78
C CYS A 208 -16.29 14.42 -33.25
N ARG A 209 -14.97 14.36 -33.41
CA ARG A 209 -14.04 15.43 -32.99
C ARG A 209 -14.18 16.69 -33.84
N LEU A 210 -14.50 16.56 -35.12
CA LEU A 210 -14.77 17.69 -36.03
C LEU A 210 -16.06 18.39 -35.64
N TYR A 211 -17.14 17.66 -35.34
CA TYR A 211 -18.40 18.19 -34.89
C TYR A 211 -18.24 19.00 -33.60
N GLU A 212 -17.55 18.48 -32.61
CA GLU A 212 -17.29 19.16 -31.34
C GLU A 212 -16.44 20.42 -31.48
N LYS A 213 -15.54 20.48 -32.46
CA LYS A 213 -14.76 21.70 -32.78
C LYS A 213 -15.59 22.82 -33.40
N LEU A 214 -16.58 22.48 -34.22
CA LEU A 214 -17.43 23.47 -34.89
C LEU A 214 -18.41 24.18 -33.93
N TYR A 215 -18.73 23.53 -32.80
CA TYR A 215 -19.61 24.11 -31.78
C TYR A 215 -18.87 24.84 -30.65
N ARG A 216 -17.54 24.97 -30.74
CA ARG A 216 -16.70 25.72 -29.77
C ARG A 216 -16.34 27.13 -30.21
N LEU A 217 -16.82 27.54 -31.37
CA LEU A 217 -16.74 28.91 -31.89
C LEU A 217 -18.03 29.66 -31.61
#